data_b30f4935f4b8ab685ab48c852dd221c9
#
_entry.id   b30f4935f4b8ab685ab48c852dd221c9
#
_cell.length_a   1.000
_cell.length_b   1.000
_cell.length_c   1.000
_cell.angle_alpha   90.00
_cell.angle_beta   90.00
_cell.angle_gamma   90.00
#
_symmetry.space_group_name_H-M   'P 1'
#
loop_
_entity.id
_entity.type
_entity.pdbx_description
1 polymer ?
#
loop_
_entity_poly.entity_id
_entity_poly.type
_entity_poly.pdbx_seq_one_letter_code
_entity_poly.pdbx_strand_id
1 'polypeptide(L)'
;MTDTYNPHEIERRWQKRWHDDKLYRSTVDWNKPKYYAVTMLPYPSGDLHIGHWFVKTSSDAHARYKRMKGYNVLFPMGFDAFGLPAENAAVQRNIHPMKWTQANIERMRKQLRSMGAMFDWEREAISCDPSYYRWTEWFFKKFYENGLAYRGESLVNWSPTLQTVLANEQVIDGKDERTDQPVIQKMMTQWFFRITKYAEEMLGFDNIDWPDPVKAMQINWIGRSEGADVVFKTKHGDPIEIYTTRPDTLWGATFMVLAPEHPLVQKLTIEEHRAEVEAYIAQTAKATEIERASESREKTGVFTGEYAINPVNNKRIPVWIADYVMITYGSGAIMAVPAHDQRDFEFARKFGLEIRPVIQPEGIILDGETMTESYVGAGFMINSDHFNGTFADEEKGRKNPAIDAVIVWLEEKGFGKESINYRLRDWLVSRQRYWGAPIPILYKDDG
;
A
#
# COMPACT_ATOMS: atom_id res chain seq x y z
N MET A 1 -40.08 -8.06 52.79
CA MET A 1 -38.81 -7.56 52.22
C MET A 1 -38.98 -7.62 50.72
N THR A 2 -39.08 -6.51 50.07
CA THR A 2 -39.11 -6.49 48.61
C THR A 2 -37.71 -6.86 48.12
N ASP A 3 -37.57 -8.02 47.50
CA ASP A 3 -36.36 -8.43 46.83
C ASP A 3 -36.09 -7.48 45.66
N THR A 4 -35.42 -6.39 45.96
CA THR A 4 -35.03 -5.41 44.96
C THR A 4 -33.88 -6.02 44.16
N TYR A 5 -34.04 -6.15 42.83
CA TYR A 5 -32.97 -6.63 41.98
C TYR A 5 -31.73 -5.74 42.11
N ASN A 6 -30.62 -6.35 42.56
CA ASN A 6 -29.34 -5.68 42.74
C ASN A 6 -28.35 -6.23 41.68
N PRO A 7 -28.23 -5.59 40.52
CA PRO A 7 -27.37 -6.12 39.47
C PRO A 7 -25.90 -6.23 39.89
N HIS A 8 -25.38 -5.28 40.64
CA HIS A 8 -23.95 -5.29 41.04
C HIS A 8 -23.58 -6.46 41.94
N GLU A 9 -24.46 -6.88 42.84
CA GLU A 9 -24.23 -8.05 43.70
C GLU A 9 -24.34 -9.34 42.90
N ILE A 10 -25.35 -9.45 42.04
CA ILE A 10 -25.59 -10.64 41.23
C ILE A 10 -24.45 -10.82 40.22
N GLU A 11 -24.05 -9.76 39.52
CA GLU A 11 -22.95 -9.80 38.53
C GLU A 11 -21.65 -10.23 39.18
N ARG A 12 -21.24 -9.64 40.29
CA ARG A 12 -20.00 -10.00 41.02
C ARG A 12 -20.00 -11.46 41.47
N ARG A 13 -21.14 -11.96 41.95
CA ARG A 13 -21.27 -13.36 42.37
C ARG A 13 -21.09 -14.31 41.21
N TRP A 14 -21.73 -14.02 40.07
CA TRP A 14 -21.66 -14.90 38.91
C TRP A 14 -20.29 -14.78 38.19
N GLN A 15 -19.72 -13.62 38.05
CA GLN A 15 -18.39 -13.43 37.49
C GLN A 15 -17.34 -14.17 38.30
N LYS A 16 -17.43 -14.09 39.65
CA LYS A 16 -16.54 -14.85 40.54
C LYS A 16 -16.71 -16.36 40.32
N ARG A 17 -17.94 -16.85 40.26
CA ARG A 17 -18.19 -18.27 40.02
C ARG A 17 -17.65 -18.76 38.68
N TRP A 18 -17.91 -18.01 37.60
CA TRP A 18 -17.39 -18.36 36.26
C TRP A 18 -15.87 -18.40 36.21
N HIS A 19 -15.23 -17.51 36.96
CA HIS A 19 -13.77 -17.49 37.09
C HIS A 19 -13.25 -18.70 37.86
N ASP A 20 -13.81 -18.98 39.04
CA ASP A 20 -13.40 -20.08 39.89
C ASP A 20 -13.63 -21.46 39.22
N ASP A 21 -14.74 -21.61 38.54
CA ASP A 21 -15.10 -22.82 37.81
C ASP A 21 -14.37 -22.91 36.43
N LYS A 22 -13.57 -21.89 36.07
CA LYS A 22 -12.93 -21.79 34.74
C LYS A 22 -13.89 -22.06 33.58
N LEU A 23 -15.12 -21.57 33.69
CA LEU A 23 -16.26 -21.93 32.85
C LEU A 23 -15.98 -21.73 31.34
N TYR A 24 -15.20 -20.72 30.99
CA TYR A 24 -14.93 -20.32 29.58
C TYR A 24 -13.56 -20.79 29.08
N ARG A 25 -12.85 -21.60 29.86
CA ARG A 25 -11.60 -22.19 29.43
C ARG A 25 -11.85 -23.13 28.25
N SER A 26 -11.16 -22.92 27.16
CA SER A 26 -11.14 -23.85 26.03
C SER A 26 -10.11 -24.96 26.26
N THR A 27 -10.47 -26.18 25.90
CA THR A 27 -9.58 -27.34 25.94
C THR A 27 -9.50 -27.96 24.56
N VAL A 28 -8.46 -28.74 24.29
CA VAL A 28 -8.39 -29.52 23.06
C VAL A 28 -9.39 -30.67 23.17
N ASP A 29 -10.48 -30.58 22.41
CA ASP A 29 -11.52 -31.64 22.35
C ASP A 29 -11.87 -31.88 20.88
N TRP A 30 -11.44 -33.02 20.36
CA TRP A 30 -11.62 -33.37 18.96
C TRP A 30 -13.05 -33.89 18.65
N ASN A 31 -13.84 -34.18 19.68
CA ASN A 31 -15.20 -34.71 19.54
C ASN A 31 -16.25 -33.58 19.41
N LYS A 32 -15.86 -32.34 19.64
CA LYS A 32 -16.75 -31.17 19.52
C LYS A 32 -16.43 -30.34 18.29
N PRO A 33 -17.45 -29.79 17.61
CA PRO A 33 -17.22 -28.80 16.58
C PRO A 33 -16.51 -27.59 17.17
N LYS A 34 -15.51 -27.08 16.45
CA LYS A 34 -14.68 -25.96 16.90
C LYS A 34 -15.29 -24.63 16.48
N TYR A 35 -15.17 -23.64 17.33
CA TYR A 35 -15.50 -22.28 16.98
C TYR A 35 -14.43 -21.32 17.57
N TYR A 36 -13.78 -20.55 16.70
CA TYR A 36 -12.84 -19.53 17.11
C TYR A 36 -13.51 -18.16 17.05
N ALA A 37 -13.79 -17.56 18.22
CA ALA A 37 -14.29 -16.20 18.33
C ALA A 37 -13.12 -15.24 18.39
N VAL A 38 -13.08 -14.26 17.50
CA VAL A 38 -12.02 -13.25 17.41
C VAL A 38 -12.62 -11.88 17.65
N THR A 39 -11.95 -11.07 18.46
CA THR A 39 -12.24 -9.66 18.62
C THR A 39 -10.92 -8.88 18.74
N MET A 40 -10.98 -7.58 18.44
CA MET A 40 -9.81 -6.72 18.51
C MET A 40 -9.25 -6.63 19.93
N LEU A 41 -7.94 -6.85 20.09
CA LEU A 41 -7.23 -6.61 21.34
C LEU A 41 -7.11 -5.09 21.56
N PRO A 42 -7.53 -4.54 22.72
CA PRO A 42 -7.42 -3.11 22.95
C PRO A 42 -5.97 -2.70 23.17
N TYR A 43 -5.66 -1.47 22.78
CA TYR A 43 -4.40 -0.83 23.10
C TYR A 43 -4.46 -0.24 24.53
N PRO A 44 -3.50 -0.53 25.42
CA PRO A 44 -3.55 -0.11 26.82
C PRO A 44 -3.13 1.35 27.01
N SER A 45 -3.94 2.30 26.52
CA SER A 45 -3.68 3.75 26.60
C SER A 45 -4.41 4.47 27.74
N GLY A 46 -5.24 3.76 28.51
CA GLY A 46 -6.02 4.35 29.60
C GLY A 46 -7.23 3.49 29.97
N ASP A 47 -8.41 4.11 30.13
CA ASP A 47 -9.64 3.39 30.39
C ASP A 47 -10.30 2.87 29.12
N LEU A 48 -11.08 1.80 29.24
CA LEU A 48 -11.99 1.38 28.20
C LEU A 48 -13.10 2.43 28.02
N HIS A 49 -13.56 2.55 26.79
CA HIS A 49 -14.69 3.42 26.43
C HIS A 49 -15.82 2.59 25.79
N ILE A 50 -16.96 3.20 25.54
CA ILE A 50 -18.15 2.53 25.03
C ILE A 50 -17.91 1.78 23.70
N GLY A 51 -17.02 2.25 22.84
CA GLY A 51 -16.65 1.57 21.61
C GLY A 51 -16.02 0.20 21.84
N HIS A 52 -15.21 0.02 22.87
CA HIS A 52 -14.67 -1.28 23.27
C HIS A 52 -15.78 -2.24 23.72
N TRP A 53 -16.78 -1.72 24.47
CA TRP A 53 -17.93 -2.51 24.88
C TRP A 53 -18.77 -2.94 23.68
N PHE A 54 -19.07 -2.02 22.79
CA PHE A 54 -19.88 -2.28 21.60
C PHE A 54 -19.32 -3.44 20.77
N VAL A 55 -18.03 -3.37 20.40
CA VAL A 55 -17.35 -4.40 19.58
C VAL A 55 -17.34 -5.75 20.29
N LYS A 56 -17.06 -5.76 21.61
CA LYS A 56 -16.90 -7.01 22.36
C LYS A 56 -18.24 -7.67 22.70
N THR A 57 -19.28 -6.91 22.96
CA THR A 57 -20.61 -7.45 23.31
C THR A 57 -21.20 -8.27 22.18
N SER A 58 -21.10 -7.82 20.93
CA SER A 58 -21.60 -8.57 19.77
C SER A 58 -20.87 -9.90 19.60
N SER A 59 -19.54 -9.87 19.72
CA SER A 59 -18.71 -11.09 19.65
C SER A 59 -19.00 -12.05 20.78
N ASP A 60 -19.19 -11.54 22.01
CA ASP A 60 -19.53 -12.35 23.18
C ASP A 60 -20.90 -13.02 23.05
N ALA A 61 -21.91 -12.29 22.60
CA ALA A 61 -23.24 -12.85 22.38
C ALA A 61 -23.21 -14.04 21.40
N HIS A 62 -22.48 -13.87 20.28
CA HIS A 62 -22.33 -14.94 19.31
C HIS A 62 -21.52 -16.13 19.84
N ALA A 63 -20.44 -15.87 20.55
CA ALA A 63 -19.62 -16.92 21.18
C ALA A 63 -20.43 -17.73 22.19
N ARG A 64 -21.27 -17.08 23.03
CA ARG A 64 -22.21 -17.75 23.95
C ARG A 64 -23.22 -18.61 23.21
N TYR A 65 -23.79 -18.09 22.14
CA TYR A 65 -24.72 -18.87 21.30
C TYR A 65 -24.06 -20.14 20.75
N LYS A 66 -22.83 -20.04 20.22
CA LYS A 66 -22.09 -21.21 19.74
C LYS A 66 -21.81 -22.22 20.85
N ARG A 67 -21.42 -21.73 22.02
CA ARG A 67 -21.22 -22.61 23.21
C ARG A 67 -22.50 -23.33 23.59
N MET A 68 -23.63 -22.62 23.65
CA MET A 68 -24.95 -23.25 23.93
C MET A 68 -25.36 -24.30 22.89
N LYS A 69 -24.87 -24.16 21.64
CA LYS A 69 -25.03 -25.15 20.56
C LYS A 69 -24.07 -26.34 20.67
N GLY A 70 -23.23 -26.42 21.73
CA GLY A 70 -22.32 -27.53 21.95
C GLY A 70 -20.94 -27.39 21.31
N TYR A 71 -20.63 -26.24 20.71
CA TYR A 71 -19.30 -25.99 20.15
C TYR A 71 -18.25 -25.86 21.26
N ASN A 72 -17.04 -26.28 20.94
CA ASN A 72 -15.84 -25.96 21.70
C ASN A 72 -15.36 -24.56 21.25
N VAL A 73 -15.64 -23.55 22.07
CA VAL A 73 -15.40 -22.15 21.72
C VAL A 73 -14.07 -21.69 22.32
N LEU A 74 -13.14 -21.25 21.46
CA LEU A 74 -11.95 -20.50 21.83
C LEU A 74 -12.23 -19.00 21.64
N PHE A 75 -12.21 -18.25 22.74
CA PHE A 75 -12.39 -16.79 22.73
C PHE A 75 -11.32 -16.11 23.59
N PRO A 76 -10.09 -15.95 23.09
CA PRO A 76 -9.01 -15.30 23.82
C PRO A 76 -9.22 -13.80 23.94
N MET A 77 -8.59 -13.19 24.91
CA MET A 77 -8.48 -11.74 25.10
C MET A 77 -7.03 -11.38 25.38
N GLY A 78 -6.68 -10.12 25.24
CA GLY A 78 -5.34 -9.64 25.52
C GLY A 78 -5.19 -8.16 25.19
N PHE A 79 -3.95 -7.74 24.95
CA PHE A 79 -3.61 -6.34 24.72
C PHE A 79 -2.59 -6.20 23.60
N ASP A 80 -2.85 -5.30 22.68
CA ASP A 80 -1.86 -4.81 21.73
C ASP A 80 -1.06 -3.70 22.42
N ALA A 81 0.15 -4.01 22.89
CA ALA A 81 0.81 -3.26 23.94
C ALA A 81 2.17 -2.67 23.57
N PHE A 82 2.57 -2.80 22.30
CA PHE A 82 3.76 -2.13 21.76
C PHE A 82 3.41 -0.84 21.02
N GLY A 83 4.39 -0.02 20.72
CA GLY A 83 4.31 1.08 19.77
C GLY A 83 4.36 2.47 20.36
N LEU A 84 4.22 3.44 19.49
CA LEU A 84 4.45 4.87 19.73
C LEU A 84 3.57 5.50 20.82
N PRO A 85 2.28 5.13 21.01
CA PRO A 85 1.49 5.74 22.07
C PRO A 85 2.05 5.53 23.48
N ALA A 86 2.63 4.35 23.75
CA ALA A 86 3.28 4.08 25.04
C ALA A 86 4.59 4.87 25.20
N GLU A 87 5.38 5.00 24.14
CA GLU A 87 6.60 5.82 24.15
C GLU A 87 6.28 7.28 24.44
N ASN A 88 5.31 7.87 23.74
CA ASN A 88 4.91 9.26 23.92
C ASN A 88 4.40 9.52 25.34
N ALA A 89 3.58 8.62 25.86
CA ALA A 89 3.09 8.74 27.24
C ALA A 89 4.23 8.61 28.26
N ALA A 90 5.21 7.75 27.99
CA ALA A 90 6.38 7.57 28.85
C ALA A 90 7.27 8.82 28.87
N VAL A 91 7.52 9.43 27.70
CA VAL A 91 8.27 10.69 27.59
C VAL A 91 7.56 11.81 28.34
N GLN A 92 6.25 12.00 28.09
CA GLN A 92 5.46 13.05 28.75
C GLN A 92 5.42 12.92 30.29
N ARG A 93 5.49 11.70 30.80
CA ARG A 93 5.40 11.40 32.23
C ARG A 93 6.75 11.09 32.92
N ASN A 94 7.82 11.11 32.11
CA ASN A 94 9.17 10.75 32.56
C ASN A 94 9.22 9.37 33.29
N ILE A 95 8.62 8.36 32.67
CA ILE A 95 8.59 6.98 33.16
C ILE A 95 8.95 6.01 32.04
N HIS A 96 9.38 4.80 32.42
CA HIS A 96 9.65 3.75 31.45
C HIS A 96 8.34 3.25 30.78
N PRO A 97 8.26 3.06 29.44
CA PRO A 97 7.02 2.66 28.75
C PRO A 97 6.44 1.35 29.27
N MET A 98 7.26 0.37 29.66
CA MET A 98 6.81 -0.88 30.27
C MET A 98 5.95 -0.64 31.53
N LYS A 99 6.40 0.23 32.44
CA LYS A 99 5.68 0.51 33.70
C LYS A 99 4.31 1.13 33.43
N TRP A 100 4.26 2.07 32.48
CA TRP A 100 3.01 2.71 32.07
C TRP A 100 2.06 1.71 31.42
N THR A 101 2.56 0.91 30.47
CA THR A 101 1.80 -0.09 29.75
C THR A 101 1.23 -1.16 30.70
N GLN A 102 2.05 -1.70 31.60
CA GLN A 102 1.61 -2.71 32.56
C GLN A 102 0.53 -2.17 33.52
N ALA A 103 0.67 -0.95 34.02
CA ALA A 103 -0.35 -0.33 34.86
C ALA A 103 -1.70 -0.18 34.12
N ASN A 104 -1.68 0.23 32.85
CA ASN A 104 -2.88 0.30 32.04
C ASN A 104 -3.47 -1.07 31.72
N ILE A 105 -2.65 -2.08 31.41
CA ILE A 105 -3.11 -3.47 31.22
C ILE A 105 -3.87 -3.96 32.45
N GLU A 106 -3.32 -3.79 33.63
CA GLU A 106 -3.97 -4.21 34.89
C GLU A 106 -5.33 -3.51 35.09
N ARG A 107 -5.38 -2.22 34.81
CA ARG A 107 -6.61 -1.42 34.87
C ARG A 107 -7.66 -1.88 33.88
N MET A 108 -7.28 -1.99 32.60
CA MET A 108 -8.19 -2.42 31.53
C MET A 108 -8.63 -3.88 31.69
N ARG A 109 -7.76 -4.76 32.18
CA ARG A 109 -8.11 -6.16 32.50
C ARG A 109 -9.24 -6.23 33.53
N LYS A 110 -9.19 -5.40 34.58
CA LYS A 110 -10.27 -5.32 35.57
C LYS A 110 -11.58 -4.86 34.91
N GLN A 111 -11.51 -3.86 34.03
CA GLN A 111 -12.67 -3.36 33.32
C GLN A 111 -13.24 -4.41 32.34
N LEU A 112 -12.38 -5.11 31.58
CA LEU A 112 -12.81 -6.20 30.67
C LEU A 112 -13.46 -7.36 31.45
N ARG A 113 -12.91 -7.72 32.62
CA ARG A 113 -13.51 -8.74 33.48
C ARG A 113 -14.88 -8.33 34.00
N SER A 114 -15.07 -7.04 34.33
CA SER A 114 -16.37 -6.52 34.79
C SER A 114 -17.47 -6.56 33.73
N MET A 115 -17.13 -6.70 32.42
CA MET A 115 -18.12 -6.97 31.39
C MET A 115 -18.79 -8.34 31.55
N GLY A 116 -18.14 -9.29 32.23
CA GLY A 116 -18.63 -10.66 32.32
C GLY A 116 -18.60 -11.42 31.01
N ALA A 117 -17.87 -10.96 29.99
CA ALA A 117 -17.72 -11.63 28.71
C ALA A 117 -17.03 -13.01 28.88
N MET A 118 -17.35 -13.95 27.98
CA MET A 118 -16.84 -15.32 28.03
C MET A 118 -15.40 -15.47 27.51
N PHE A 119 -14.54 -14.55 27.85
CA PHE A 119 -13.12 -14.64 27.47
C PHE A 119 -12.40 -15.76 28.20
N ASP A 120 -11.55 -16.48 27.45
CA ASP A 120 -10.61 -17.46 28.00
C ASP A 120 -9.37 -16.75 28.53
N TRP A 121 -9.40 -16.33 29.79
CA TRP A 121 -8.31 -15.61 30.46
C TRP A 121 -7.05 -16.44 30.70
N GLU A 122 -7.10 -17.76 30.54
CA GLU A 122 -5.89 -18.60 30.60
C GLU A 122 -5.09 -18.53 29.30
N ARG A 123 -5.70 -17.96 28.24
CA ARG A 123 -5.08 -17.70 26.94
C ARG A 123 -4.95 -16.22 26.67
N GLU A 124 -4.69 -15.45 27.71
CA GLU A 124 -4.43 -14.02 27.56
C GLU A 124 -3.19 -13.78 26.69
N ALA A 125 -3.31 -12.89 25.68
CA ALA A 125 -2.26 -12.53 24.77
C ALA A 125 -1.84 -11.07 24.99
N ILE A 126 -0.58 -10.84 25.38
CA ILE A 126 -0.03 -9.50 25.59
C ILE A 126 1.17 -9.33 24.66
N SER A 127 1.02 -8.48 23.64
CA SER A 127 2.02 -8.38 22.56
C SER A 127 3.41 -7.97 23.03
N CYS A 128 3.53 -7.22 24.14
CA CYS A 128 4.80 -6.80 24.71
C CYS A 128 5.40 -7.78 25.75
N ASP A 129 4.74 -8.91 26.00
CA ASP A 129 5.30 -9.94 26.88
C ASP A 129 6.34 -10.79 26.13
N PRO A 130 7.53 -11.05 26.71
CA PRO A 130 8.56 -11.88 26.07
C PRO A 130 8.06 -13.27 25.66
N SER A 131 7.12 -13.85 26.42
CA SER A 131 6.51 -15.15 26.07
C SER A 131 5.67 -15.07 24.79
N TYR A 132 5.18 -13.90 24.44
CA TYR A 132 4.42 -13.63 23.21
C TYR A 132 5.34 -13.20 22.07
N TYR A 133 6.12 -12.11 22.20
CA TYR A 133 6.85 -11.57 21.05
C TYR A 133 8.02 -12.44 20.58
N ARG A 134 8.50 -13.39 21.40
CA ARG A 134 9.43 -14.41 20.89
C ARG A 134 8.91 -15.16 19.67
N TRP A 135 7.60 -15.27 19.51
CA TRP A 135 7.00 -15.88 18.34
C TRP A 135 7.01 -14.94 17.14
N THR A 136 6.87 -13.64 17.36
CA THR A 136 7.08 -12.61 16.33
C THR A 136 8.51 -12.67 15.80
N GLU A 137 9.50 -12.77 16.70
CA GLU A 137 10.92 -12.96 16.33
C GLU A 137 11.15 -14.28 15.59
N TRP A 138 10.50 -15.34 16.02
CA TRP A 138 10.58 -16.64 15.36
C TRP A 138 10.00 -16.59 13.92
N PHE A 139 8.87 -15.92 13.73
CA PHE A 139 8.29 -15.72 12.39
C PHE A 139 9.23 -14.89 11.51
N PHE A 140 9.80 -13.80 12.04
CA PHE A 140 10.78 -13.02 11.30
C PHE A 140 11.95 -13.89 10.83
N LYS A 141 12.51 -14.70 11.74
CA LYS A 141 13.59 -15.64 11.41
C LYS A 141 13.17 -16.61 10.33
N LYS A 142 11.97 -17.19 10.42
CA LYS A 142 11.45 -18.10 9.39
C LYS A 142 11.26 -17.40 8.04
N PHE A 143 10.78 -16.18 8.02
CA PHE A 143 10.66 -15.41 6.79
C PHE A 143 12.05 -15.09 6.19
N TYR A 144 13.01 -14.76 7.01
CA TYR A 144 14.38 -14.54 6.57
C TYR A 144 15.00 -15.82 5.96
N GLU A 145 14.88 -16.94 6.65
CA GLU A 145 15.38 -18.25 6.18
C GLU A 145 14.76 -18.68 4.82
N ASN A 146 13.54 -18.22 4.52
CA ASN A 146 12.82 -18.51 3.29
C ASN A 146 12.87 -17.37 2.25
N GLY A 147 13.71 -16.36 2.45
CA GLY A 147 13.86 -15.22 1.53
C GLY A 147 12.66 -14.29 1.45
N LEU A 148 11.74 -14.36 2.43
CA LEU A 148 10.58 -13.49 2.52
C LEU A 148 10.86 -12.23 3.33
N ALA A 149 11.83 -12.26 4.24
CA ALA A 149 12.35 -11.05 4.88
C ALA A 149 13.71 -10.71 4.26
N TYR A 150 13.89 -9.46 3.90
CA TYR A 150 15.14 -8.98 3.30
C TYR A 150 15.43 -7.54 3.71
N ARG A 151 16.68 -7.15 3.59
CA ARG A 151 17.17 -5.80 3.85
C ARG A 151 17.36 -5.07 2.52
N GLY A 152 16.86 -3.86 2.41
CA GLY A 152 16.96 -3.05 1.19
C GLY A 152 16.94 -1.56 1.49
N GLU A 153 17.38 -0.77 0.53
CA GLU A 153 17.27 0.68 0.58
C GLU A 153 15.94 1.15 0.04
N SER A 154 15.33 2.11 0.71
CA SER A 154 14.09 2.72 0.27
C SER A 154 14.02 4.18 0.68
N LEU A 155 13.34 4.97 -0.13
CA LEU A 155 12.93 6.31 0.23
C LEU A 155 11.81 6.20 1.26
N VAL A 156 12.00 6.78 2.43
CA VAL A 156 11.07 6.70 3.55
C VAL A 156 10.69 8.08 4.06
N ASN A 157 9.49 8.18 4.61
CA ASN A 157 9.05 9.37 5.35
C ASN A 157 9.74 9.38 6.71
N TRP A 158 10.71 10.25 6.90
CA TRP A 158 11.45 10.39 8.14
C TRP A 158 10.94 11.58 8.95
N SER A 159 10.52 11.33 10.20
CA SER A 159 10.23 12.38 11.18
C SER A 159 11.50 12.72 11.96
N PRO A 160 12.12 13.90 11.73
CA PRO A 160 13.29 14.33 12.52
C PRO A 160 12.97 14.51 14.00
N THR A 161 11.72 14.90 14.32
CA THR A 161 11.25 15.12 15.68
C THR A 161 11.08 13.81 16.45
N LEU A 162 10.48 12.79 15.82
CA LEU A 162 10.28 11.49 16.45
C LEU A 162 11.45 10.52 16.23
N GLN A 163 12.44 10.89 15.40
CA GLN A 163 13.59 10.07 15.04
C GLN A 163 13.18 8.67 14.53
N THR A 164 12.19 8.65 13.62
CA THR A 164 11.64 7.40 13.09
C THR A 164 11.06 7.54 11.69
N VAL A 165 10.88 6.40 11.04
CA VAL A 165 10.13 6.27 9.80
C VAL A 165 8.62 6.28 10.10
N LEU A 166 7.87 7.03 9.31
CA LEU A 166 6.41 7.10 9.34
C LEU A 166 5.81 6.36 8.14
N ALA A 167 4.64 5.77 8.37
CA ALA A 167 3.82 5.28 7.26
C ALA A 167 3.22 6.47 6.48
N ASN A 168 2.82 6.25 5.22
CA ASN A 168 2.25 7.31 4.39
C ASN A 168 1.01 7.95 5.02
N GLU A 169 0.18 7.13 5.68
CA GLU A 169 -1.06 7.55 6.37
C GLU A 169 -0.80 8.44 7.59
N GLN A 170 0.44 8.49 8.09
CA GLN A 170 0.85 9.32 9.22
C GLN A 170 1.44 10.66 8.79
N VAL A 171 1.48 10.92 7.48
CA VAL A 171 1.97 12.18 6.92
C VAL A 171 0.79 12.92 6.30
N ILE A 172 0.45 14.07 6.86
CA ILE A 172 -0.64 14.94 6.42
C ILE A 172 -0.03 16.29 6.03
N ASP A 173 -0.25 16.73 4.80
CA ASP A 173 0.29 17.99 4.28
C ASP A 173 1.81 18.15 4.48
N GLY A 174 2.56 17.05 4.29
CA GLY A 174 4.02 17.04 4.48
C GLY A 174 4.49 17.07 5.93
N LYS A 175 3.57 16.91 6.90
CA LYS A 175 3.85 16.92 8.33
C LYS A 175 3.45 15.63 9.00
N ASP A 176 4.10 15.34 10.11
CA ASP A 176 3.74 14.26 11.02
C ASP A 176 2.40 14.57 11.71
N GLU A 177 1.40 13.71 11.56
CA GLU A 177 0.04 13.86 12.12
C GLU A 177 -0.01 14.10 13.64
N ARG A 178 1.05 13.72 14.36
CA ARG A 178 1.10 13.79 15.83
C ARG A 178 1.85 14.98 16.34
N THR A 179 2.90 15.38 15.65
CA THR A 179 3.79 16.47 16.10
C THR A 179 3.56 17.76 15.33
N ASP A 180 2.82 17.72 14.22
CA ASP A 180 2.65 18.83 13.26
C ASP A 180 3.99 19.41 12.77
N GLN A 181 5.07 18.59 12.83
CA GLN A 181 6.38 18.99 12.38
C GLN A 181 6.68 18.43 10.97
N PRO A 182 7.50 19.12 10.18
CA PRO A 182 7.85 18.67 8.83
C PRO A 182 8.44 17.27 8.80
N VAL A 183 8.01 16.49 7.83
CA VAL A 183 8.56 15.17 7.49
C VAL A 183 9.47 15.36 6.27
N ILE A 184 10.58 14.64 6.23
CA ILE A 184 11.51 14.65 5.11
C ILE A 184 11.58 13.27 4.44
N GLN A 185 11.80 13.27 3.14
CA GLN A 185 12.13 12.06 2.40
C GLN A 185 13.61 11.73 2.61
N LYS A 186 13.91 10.48 3.00
CA LYS A 186 15.28 10.03 3.28
C LYS A 186 15.50 8.61 2.77
N MET A 187 16.58 8.40 2.03
CA MET A 187 17.04 7.03 1.71
C MET A 187 17.55 6.34 2.98
N MET A 188 16.98 5.20 3.30
CA MET A 188 17.37 4.40 4.46
C MET A 188 17.34 2.92 4.15
N THR A 189 18.31 2.20 4.68
CA THR A 189 18.30 0.74 4.68
C THR A 189 17.29 0.24 5.72
N GLN A 190 16.32 -0.56 5.29
CA GLN A 190 15.20 -1.04 6.09
C GLN A 190 14.97 -2.54 5.88
N TRP A 191 14.17 -3.14 6.75
CA TRP A 191 13.70 -4.52 6.59
C TRP A 191 12.32 -4.55 5.96
N PHE A 192 12.16 -5.47 5.01
CA PHE A 192 10.92 -5.67 4.26
C PHE A 192 10.47 -7.12 4.33
N PHE A 193 9.14 -7.30 4.28
CA PHE A 193 8.54 -8.59 3.94
C PHE A 193 8.08 -8.59 2.49
N ARG A 194 8.49 -9.62 1.75
CA ARG A 194 8.21 -9.80 0.31
C ARG A 194 6.77 -10.29 0.08
N ILE A 195 5.81 -9.47 0.50
CA ILE A 195 4.38 -9.75 0.38
C ILE A 195 3.93 -9.81 -1.09
N THR A 196 4.62 -9.09 -1.97
CA THR A 196 4.34 -9.07 -3.42
C THR A 196 4.50 -10.45 -4.07
N LYS A 197 5.31 -11.34 -3.49
CA LYS A 197 5.45 -12.72 -3.95
C LYS A 197 4.14 -13.50 -3.95
N TYR A 198 3.18 -13.10 -3.14
CA TYR A 198 1.88 -13.72 -2.96
C TYR A 198 0.74 -12.92 -3.60
N ALA A 199 1.04 -11.89 -4.39
CA ALA A 199 0.03 -11.00 -4.96
C ALA A 199 -1.04 -11.75 -5.76
N GLU A 200 -0.64 -12.70 -6.63
CA GLU A 200 -1.57 -13.52 -7.41
C GLU A 200 -2.41 -14.45 -6.52
N GLU A 201 -1.79 -15.11 -5.55
CA GLU A 201 -2.50 -16.02 -4.64
C GLU A 201 -3.55 -15.28 -3.80
N MET A 202 -3.27 -14.01 -3.42
CA MET A 202 -4.19 -13.18 -2.66
C MET A 202 -5.39 -12.66 -3.48
N LEU A 203 -5.40 -12.86 -4.80
CA LEU A 203 -6.54 -12.58 -5.68
C LEU A 203 -7.47 -13.80 -5.85
N GLY A 204 -7.09 -14.96 -5.32
CA GLY A 204 -7.90 -16.17 -5.31
C GLY A 204 -8.86 -16.21 -4.11
N PHE A 205 -10.18 -16.21 -4.36
CA PHE A 205 -11.20 -16.20 -3.30
C PHE A 205 -11.99 -17.50 -3.20
N ASP A 206 -11.62 -18.55 -3.94
CA ASP A 206 -12.39 -19.79 -4.05
C ASP A 206 -12.60 -20.52 -2.71
N ASN A 207 -11.65 -20.34 -1.79
CA ASN A 207 -11.68 -21.00 -0.47
C ASN A 207 -12.05 -20.03 0.67
N ILE A 208 -12.51 -18.82 0.36
CA ILE A 208 -12.82 -17.78 1.35
C ILE A 208 -14.21 -17.21 1.10
N ASP A 209 -15.10 -17.38 2.08
CA ASP A 209 -16.45 -16.78 2.07
C ASP A 209 -16.39 -15.34 2.59
N TRP A 210 -15.82 -14.46 1.77
CA TRP A 210 -15.76 -13.04 2.06
C TRP A 210 -16.90 -12.26 1.39
N PRO A 211 -17.43 -11.22 2.04
CA PRO A 211 -18.38 -10.29 1.41
C PRO A 211 -17.74 -9.61 0.17
N ASP A 212 -18.54 -9.39 -0.88
CA ASP A 212 -18.06 -8.78 -2.12
C ASP A 212 -17.35 -7.42 -1.95
N PRO A 213 -17.81 -6.51 -1.05
CA PRO A 213 -17.06 -5.28 -0.80
C PRO A 213 -15.63 -5.52 -0.29
N VAL A 214 -15.42 -6.57 0.53
CA VAL A 214 -14.10 -6.92 1.05
C VAL A 214 -13.21 -7.48 -0.07
N LYS A 215 -13.76 -8.34 -0.94
CA LYS A 215 -13.05 -8.82 -2.13
C LYS A 215 -12.63 -7.66 -3.04
N ALA A 216 -13.55 -6.73 -3.31
CA ALA A 216 -13.27 -5.54 -4.12
C ALA A 216 -12.16 -4.67 -3.51
N MET A 217 -12.18 -4.46 -2.19
CA MET A 217 -11.11 -3.74 -1.48
C MET A 217 -9.77 -4.45 -1.62
N GLN A 218 -9.73 -5.77 -1.49
CA GLN A 218 -8.51 -6.58 -1.65
C GLN A 218 -7.95 -6.47 -3.08
N ILE A 219 -8.79 -6.64 -4.09
CA ILE A 219 -8.42 -6.52 -5.51
C ILE A 219 -7.85 -5.13 -5.79
N ASN A 220 -8.54 -4.09 -5.34
CA ASN A 220 -8.11 -2.71 -5.53
C ASN A 220 -6.81 -2.39 -4.80
N TRP A 221 -6.60 -2.96 -3.61
CA TRP A 221 -5.37 -2.77 -2.84
C TRP A 221 -4.17 -3.43 -3.52
N ILE A 222 -4.32 -4.65 -4.00
CA ILE A 222 -3.29 -5.36 -4.76
C ILE A 222 -3.02 -4.64 -6.07
N GLY A 223 -4.08 -4.18 -6.76
CA GLY A 223 -3.98 -3.35 -7.95
C GLY A 223 -3.16 -4.02 -9.07
N ARG A 224 -3.50 -5.27 -9.39
CA ARG A 224 -2.91 -6.00 -10.51
C ARG A 224 -3.19 -5.28 -11.82
N SER A 225 -2.16 -5.05 -12.61
CA SER A 225 -2.27 -4.45 -13.95
C SER A 225 -1.46 -5.26 -14.96
N GLU A 226 -2.06 -5.52 -16.11
CA GLU A 226 -1.46 -6.22 -17.24
C GLU A 226 -1.07 -5.21 -18.31
N GLY A 227 0.08 -5.40 -18.94
CA GLY A 227 0.58 -4.51 -19.98
C GLY A 227 1.89 -4.99 -20.57
N ALA A 228 2.76 -4.07 -20.94
CA ALA A 228 4.07 -4.37 -21.50
C ALA A 228 5.15 -3.45 -20.92
N ASP A 229 6.32 -4.04 -20.72
CA ASP A 229 7.57 -3.28 -20.58
C ASP A 229 8.11 -2.99 -21.98
N VAL A 230 8.45 -1.73 -22.24
CA VAL A 230 8.96 -1.29 -23.54
C VAL A 230 10.20 -0.44 -23.34
N VAL A 231 11.22 -0.64 -24.19
CA VAL A 231 12.48 0.07 -24.09
C VAL A 231 12.58 1.13 -25.18
N PHE A 232 12.56 2.39 -24.76
CA PHE A 232 12.94 3.54 -25.58
C PHE A 232 14.44 3.78 -25.44
N LYS A 233 15.03 4.48 -26.39
CA LYS A 233 16.46 4.82 -26.33
C LYS A 233 16.65 6.32 -26.60
N THR A 234 17.59 6.94 -25.89
CA THR A 234 18.05 8.28 -26.26
C THR A 234 18.87 8.23 -27.56
N LYS A 235 19.17 9.40 -28.15
CA LYS A 235 20.09 9.50 -29.29
C LYS A 235 21.51 8.95 -29.00
N HIS A 236 21.86 8.86 -27.71
CA HIS A 236 23.15 8.34 -27.25
C HIS A 236 23.11 6.83 -26.96
N GLY A 237 21.92 6.20 -27.14
CA GLY A 237 21.71 4.76 -26.91
C GLY A 237 21.37 4.39 -25.47
N ASP A 238 21.16 5.37 -24.58
CA ASP A 238 20.76 5.10 -23.20
C ASP A 238 19.33 4.55 -23.16
N PRO A 239 19.09 3.40 -22.53
CA PRO A 239 17.76 2.82 -22.43
C PRO A 239 16.90 3.60 -21.44
N ILE A 240 15.63 3.83 -21.81
CA ILE A 240 14.57 4.32 -20.93
C ILE A 240 13.48 3.24 -20.95
N GLU A 241 13.38 2.48 -19.88
CA GLU A 241 12.37 1.46 -19.73
C GLU A 241 11.07 2.08 -19.23
N ILE A 242 9.95 1.75 -19.88
CA ILE A 242 8.61 2.15 -19.43
C ILE A 242 7.72 0.93 -19.27
N TYR A 243 6.75 1.04 -18.38
CA TYR A 243 5.62 0.13 -18.30
C TYR A 243 4.35 0.82 -18.77
N THR A 244 3.58 0.15 -19.62
CA THR A 244 2.29 0.65 -20.08
C THR A 244 1.21 -0.43 -20.07
N THR A 245 0.01 -0.08 -19.62
CA THR A 245 -1.19 -0.94 -19.74
C THR A 245 -1.84 -0.85 -21.12
N ARG A 246 -1.40 0.12 -21.96
CA ARG A 246 -1.95 0.41 -23.28
C ARG A 246 -0.83 0.40 -24.35
N PRO A 247 -0.16 -0.74 -24.59
CA PRO A 247 0.87 -0.83 -25.65
C PRO A 247 0.31 -0.56 -27.04
N ASP A 248 -0.97 -0.78 -27.27
CA ASP A 248 -1.70 -0.43 -28.49
C ASP A 248 -1.65 1.08 -28.84
N THR A 249 -1.34 1.94 -27.84
CA THR A 249 -1.23 3.39 -28.06
C THR A 249 0.20 3.90 -28.30
N LEU A 250 1.20 3.04 -28.40
CA LEU A 250 2.62 3.40 -28.54
C LEU A 250 2.91 4.37 -29.69
N TRP A 251 2.20 4.24 -30.82
CA TRP A 251 2.35 5.14 -31.99
C TRP A 251 1.89 6.57 -31.71
N GLY A 252 1.03 6.74 -30.68
CA GLY A 252 0.53 8.02 -30.19
C GLY A 252 1.38 8.66 -29.10
N ALA A 253 2.47 8.02 -28.69
CA ALA A 253 3.39 8.59 -27.72
C ALA A 253 4.16 9.76 -28.36
N THR A 254 3.91 10.98 -27.87
CA THR A 254 4.46 12.23 -28.41
C THR A 254 5.48 12.89 -27.48
N PHE A 255 5.55 12.49 -26.24
CA PHE A 255 6.60 12.86 -25.31
C PHE A 255 6.84 11.75 -24.27
N MET A 256 7.96 11.85 -23.58
CA MET A 256 8.37 10.96 -22.48
C MET A 256 8.37 11.77 -21.20
N VAL A 257 7.91 11.17 -20.09
CA VAL A 257 7.97 11.82 -18.78
C VAL A 257 8.66 10.93 -17.77
N LEU A 258 9.63 11.48 -17.07
CA LEU A 258 10.32 10.84 -15.96
C LEU A 258 9.83 11.43 -14.63
N ALA A 259 9.82 10.60 -13.59
CA ALA A 259 9.69 11.10 -12.23
C ALA A 259 10.88 12.03 -11.90
N PRO A 260 10.67 13.11 -11.15
CA PRO A 260 11.78 14.02 -10.76
C PRO A 260 12.94 13.30 -10.06
N GLU A 261 12.67 12.20 -9.36
CA GLU A 261 13.64 11.38 -8.64
C GLU A 261 14.31 10.29 -9.50
N HIS A 262 13.96 10.19 -10.78
CA HIS A 262 14.45 9.12 -11.64
C HIS A 262 15.96 9.24 -11.87
N PRO A 263 16.74 8.13 -11.75
CA PRO A 263 18.22 8.19 -11.85
C PRO A 263 18.75 8.77 -13.16
N LEU A 264 18.01 8.63 -14.26
CA LEU A 264 18.40 9.16 -15.55
C LEU A 264 18.23 10.68 -15.67
N VAL A 265 17.47 11.34 -14.80
CA VAL A 265 17.19 12.77 -14.93
C VAL A 265 18.47 13.60 -15.00
N GLN A 266 19.41 13.36 -14.09
CA GLN A 266 20.67 14.11 -14.09
C GLN A 266 21.52 13.87 -15.35
N LYS A 267 21.49 12.64 -15.88
CA LYS A 267 22.23 12.27 -17.08
C LYS A 267 21.61 12.85 -18.35
N LEU A 268 20.28 12.89 -18.42
CA LEU A 268 19.54 13.34 -19.60
C LEU A 268 19.30 14.86 -19.62
N THR A 269 19.59 15.55 -18.52
CA THR A 269 19.44 17.02 -18.46
C THR A 269 20.66 17.69 -19.10
N ILE A 270 20.43 18.43 -20.19
CA ILE A 270 21.48 19.25 -20.80
C ILE A 270 21.80 20.47 -19.94
N GLU A 271 22.98 21.05 -20.11
CA GLU A 271 23.49 22.14 -19.25
C GLU A 271 22.55 23.35 -19.23
N GLU A 272 21.94 23.70 -20.36
CA GLU A 272 21.02 24.84 -20.49
C GLU A 272 19.77 24.71 -19.61
N HIS A 273 19.29 23.48 -19.37
CA HIS A 273 18.10 23.20 -18.56
C HIS A 273 18.41 22.79 -17.12
N ARG A 274 19.69 22.61 -16.76
CA ARG A 274 20.11 22.07 -15.45
C ARG A 274 19.54 22.85 -14.27
N ALA A 275 19.66 24.18 -14.28
CA ALA A 275 19.19 25.01 -13.17
C ALA A 275 17.66 24.91 -12.97
N GLU A 276 16.90 24.87 -14.07
CA GLU A 276 15.44 24.75 -14.02
C GLU A 276 15.00 23.37 -13.52
N VAL A 277 15.63 22.30 -14.00
CA VAL A 277 15.40 20.92 -13.56
C VAL A 277 15.70 20.73 -12.08
N GLU A 278 16.85 21.24 -11.60
CA GLU A 278 17.22 21.16 -10.17
C GLU A 278 16.23 21.92 -9.27
N ALA A 279 15.81 23.12 -9.70
CA ALA A 279 14.80 23.88 -8.98
C ALA A 279 13.47 23.16 -8.91
N TYR A 280 13.04 22.51 -10.01
CA TYR A 280 11.81 21.72 -10.06
C TYR A 280 11.88 20.49 -9.17
N ILE A 281 12.99 19.74 -9.16
CA ILE A 281 13.22 18.60 -8.25
C ILE A 281 13.09 19.06 -6.79
N ALA A 282 13.73 20.16 -6.43
CA ALA A 282 13.67 20.70 -5.07
C ALA A 282 12.26 21.17 -4.67
N GLN A 283 11.46 21.64 -5.62
CA GLN A 283 10.07 22.01 -5.41
C GLN A 283 9.18 20.77 -5.21
N THR A 284 9.30 19.77 -6.07
CA THR A 284 8.46 18.56 -6.04
C THR A 284 8.76 17.66 -4.84
N ALA A 285 9.99 17.67 -4.33
CA ALA A 285 10.39 16.95 -3.12
C ALA A 285 9.61 17.37 -1.85
N LYS A 286 8.93 18.52 -1.87
CA LYS A 286 8.10 19.01 -0.76
C LYS A 286 6.68 18.44 -0.76
N ALA A 287 6.21 17.90 -1.89
CA ALA A 287 4.88 17.35 -2.04
C ALA A 287 4.87 15.83 -1.77
N THR A 288 3.83 15.35 -1.10
CA THR A 288 3.63 13.91 -0.88
C THR A 288 3.19 13.20 -2.16
N GLU A 289 3.37 11.88 -2.23
CA GLU A 289 2.86 11.08 -3.35
C GLU A 289 1.34 11.20 -3.53
N ILE A 290 0.59 11.33 -2.44
CA ILE A 290 -0.87 11.48 -2.46
C ILE A 290 -1.27 12.82 -3.11
N GLU A 291 -0.60 13.90 -2.72
CA GLU A 291 -0.82 15.23 -3.32
C GLU A 291 -0.45 15.23 -4.81
N ARG A 292 0.66 14.59 -5.17
CA ARG A 292 1.13 14.48 -6.56
C ARG A 292 0.19 13.65 -7.43
N ALA A 293 -0.45 12.61 -6.86
CA ALA A 293 -1.41 11.75 -7.54
C ALA A 293 -2.80 12.38 -7.73
N SER A 294 -3.06 13.56 -7.16
CA SER A 294 -4.37 14.22 -7.26
C SER A 294 -4.69 14.63 -8.69
N GLU A 295 -5.82 14.18 -9.20
CA GLU A 295 -6.28 14.50 -10.56
C GLU A 295 -6.63 15.99 -10.74
N SER A 296 -7.10 16.65 -9.67
CA SER A 296 -7.48 18.07 -9.70
C SER A 296 -6.31 19.04 -9.70
N ARG A 297 -5.08 18.55 -9.50
CA ARG A 297 -3.89 19.40 -9.48
C ARG A 297 -3.46 19.78 -10.89
N GLU A 298 -3.11 21.05 -11.08
CA GLU A 298 -2.54 21.55 -12.32
C GLU A 298 -1.24 20.77 -12.65
N LYS A 299 -1.14 20.28 -13.88
CA LYS A 299 0.02 19.52 -14.33
C LYS A 299 1.21 20.46 -14.55
N THR A 300 2.34 20.12 -13.93
CA THR A 300 3.59 20.89 -14.03
C THR A 300 4.74 19.99 -14.47
N GLY A 301 5.74 20.56 -15.08
CA GLY A 301 6.92 19.83 -15.53
C GLY A 301 7.95 20.74 -16.19
N VAL A 302 9.15 20.19 -16.40
CA VAL A 302 10.30 20.88 -17.02
C VAL A 302 10.90 19.98 -18.09
N PHE A 303 11.27 20.58 -19.23
CA PHE A 303 11.96 19.90 -20.30
C PHE A 303 13.44 19.66 -19.95
N THR A 304 13.95 18.45 -20.19
CA THR A 304 15.35 18.12 -19.89
C THR A 304 16.33 18.58 -20.96
N GLY A 305 15.82 18.96 -22.14
CA GLY A 305 16.62 19.24 -23.34
C GLY A 305 16.95 18.00 -24.17
N GLU A 306 16.68 16.79 -23.66
CA GLU A 306 16.99 15.54 -24.35
C GLU A 306 15.73 14.94 -25.02
N TYR A 307 15.96 14.00 -25.93
CA TYR A 307 14.92 13.31 -26.68
C TYR A 307 15.08 11.79 -26.60
N ALA A 308 13.98 11.07 -26.50
CA ALA A 308 13.90 9.63 -26.66
C ALA A 308 13.45 9.27 -28.09
N ILE A 309 13.85 8.09 -28.55
CA ILE A 309 13.43 7.55 -29.85
C ILE A 309 12.36 6.48 -29.56
N ASN A 310 11.19 6.69 -30.10
CA ASN A 310 10.09 5.73 -29.99
C ASN A 310 10.40 4.49 -30.87
N PRO A 311 10.50 3.28 -30.27
CA PRO A 311 10.94 2.08 -31.00
C PRO A 311 9.97 1.64 -32.11
N VAL A 312 8.68 1.99 -32.03
CA VAL A 312 7.66 1.51 -32.99
C VAL A 312 7.64 2.34 -34.29
N ASN A 313 8.06 3.62 -34.27
CA ASN A 313 7.98 4.51 -35.44
C ASN A 313 9.25 5.35 -35.67
N ASN A 314 10.30 5.15 -34.90
CA ASN A 314 11.59 5.88 -34.93
C ASN A 314 11.46 7.41 -34.77
N LYS A 315 10.32 7.91 -34.26
CA LYS A 315 10.16 9.34 -34.00
C LYS A 315 10.89 9.77 -32.75
N ARG A 316 11.46 10.97 -32.82
CA ARG A 316 12.06 11.62 -31.66
C ARG A 316 10.97 12.30 -30.84
N ILE A 317 10.91 12.02 -29.56
CA ILE A 317 9.96 12.60 -28.62
C ILE A 317 10.73 13.28 -27.47
N PRO A 318 10.34 14.49 -27.03
CA PRO A 318 11.05 15.22 -25.95
C PRO A 318 10.88 14.50 -24.61
N VAL A 319 11.95 14.56 -23.79
CA VAL A 319 11.95 13.98 -22.43
C VAL A 319 11.73 15.08 -21.41
N TRP A 320 10.68 14.97 -20.65
CA TRP A 320 10.27 15.89 -19.59
C TRP A 320 10.42 15.24 -18.22
N ILE A 321 10.48 16.04 -17.17
CA ILE A 321 10.21 15.63 -15.80
C ILE A 321 8.89 16.25 -15.35
N ALA A 322 8.06 15.48 -14.63
CA ALA A 322 6.79 15.98 -14.11
C ALA A 322 6.42 15.30 -12.80
N ASP A 323 5.73 16.03 -11.94
CA ASP A 323 5.39 15.58 -10.58
C ASP A 323 4.26 14.53 -10.53
N TYR A 324 3.46 14.39 -11.58
CA TYR A 324 2.42 13.35 -11.64
C TYR A 324 2.94 11.94 -12.01
N VAL A 325 4.23 11.81 -12.36
CA VAL A 325 4.91 10.53 -12.55
C VAL A 325 5.63 10.14 -11.27
N MET A 326 5.36 8.91 -10.79
CA MET A 326 5.90 8.41 -9.53
C MET A 326 7.04 7.45 -9.77
N ILE A 327 8.18 7.66 -9.11
CA ILE A 327 9.32 6.73 -9.15
C ILE A 327 8.95 5.35 -8.57
N THR A 328 7.94 5.32 -7.76
CA THR A 328 7.47 4.16 -7.04
C THR A 328 6.48 3.29 -7.83
N TYR A 329 6.09 3.68 -9.05
CA TYR A 329 5.20 2.92 -9.92
C TYR A 329 5.86 2.62 -11.26
N GLY A 330 5.89 1.34 -11.66
CA GLY A 330 6.60 0.90 -12.86
C GLY A 330 8.10 1.19 -12.76
N SER A 331 8.65 1.75 -13.83
CA SER A 331 10.06 2.17 -13.90
C SER A 331 10.32 3.60 -13.44
N GLY A 332 9.28 4.38 -13.09
CA GLY A 332 9.40 5.82 -12.85
C GLY A 332 9.51 6.64 -14.14
N ALA A 333 9.26 6.01 -15.28
CA ALA A 333 9.19 6.64 -16.61
C ALA A 333 7.90 6.22 -17.30
N ILE A 334 7.26 7.13 -18.02
CA ILE A 334 6.06 6.85 -18.83
C ILE A 334 6.23 7.39 -20.24
N MET A 335 5.68 6.69 -21.21
CA MET A 335 5.31 7.29 -22.49
C MET A 335 4.03 8.10 -22.30
N ALA A 336 4.00 9.31 -22.78
CA ALA A 336 2.82 10.14 -22.70
C ALA A 336 2.03 10.07 -24.02
N VAL A 337 0.74 9.77 -23.90
CA VAL A 337 -0.18 9.59 -25.03
C VAL A 337 -1.36 10.55 -24.90
N PRO A 338 -1.17 11.82 -25.21
CA PRO A 338 -2.14 12.87 -24.90
C PRO A 338 -3.51 12.69 -25.57
N ALA A 339 -3.58 11.99 -26.69
CA ALA A 339 -4.87 11.71 -27.32
C ALA A 339 -5.73 10.70 -26.53
N HIS A 340 -5.12 9.90 -25.59
CA HIS A 340 -5.76 8.76 -24.93
C HIS A 340 -5.55 8.71 -23.41
N ASP A 341 -4.90 9.70 -22.81
CA ASP A 341 -4.78 9.91 -21.36
C ASP A 341 -5.04 11.39 -21.04
N GLN A 342 -5.97 11.65 -20.13
CA GLN A 342 -6.40 13.02 -19.83
C GLN A 342 -5.29 13.84 -19.13
N ARG A 343 -4.45 13.24 -18.31
CA ARG A 343 -3.32 13.92 -17.65
C ARG A 343 -2.28 14.36 -18.68
N ASP A 344 -1.99 13.47 -19.62
CA ASP A 344 -1.07 13.74 -20.72
C ASP A 344 -1.65 14.78 -21.68
N PHE A 345 -2.98 14.76 -21.90
CA PHE A 345 -3.69 15.75 -22.71
C PHE A 345 -3.56 17.16 -22.13
N GLU A 346 -3.84 17.32 -20.83
CA GLU A 346 -3.73 18.60 -20.14
C GLU A 346 -2.29 19.12 -20.17
N PHE A 347 -1.32 18.23 -19.95
CA PHE A 347 0.11 18.56 -20.04
C PHE A 347 0.48 18.99 -21.44
N ALA A 348 0.11 18.23 -22.47
CA ALA A 348 0.41 18.55 -23.88
C ALA A 348 -0.18 19.90 -24.30
N ARG A 349 -1.43 20.18 -23.90
CA ARG A 349 -2.08 21.47 -24.19
C ARG A 349 -1.35 22.62 -23.53
N LYS A 350 -0.93 22.47 -22.26
CA LYS A 350 -0.22 23.51 -21.52
C LYS A 350 1.14 23.83 -22.14
N PHE A 351 1.87 22.82 -22.57
CA PHE A 351 3.25 22.98 -23.09
C PHE A 351 3.36 23.00 -24.62
N GLY A 352 2.21 22.99 -25.34
CA GLY A 352 2.21 23.07 -26.81
C GLY A 352 2.80 21.83 -27.49
N LEU A 353 2.64 20.65 -26.89
CA LEU A 353 3.13 19.38 -27.42
C LEU A 353 2.13 18.75 -28.39
N GLU A 354 2.63 17.91 -29.32
CA GLU A 354 1.80 17.20 -30.30
C GLU A 354 0.78 16.28 -29.63
N ILE A 355 -0.46 16.32 -30.10
CA ILE A 355 -1.53 15.36 -29.72
C ILE A 355 -1.83 14.52 -30.94
N ARG A 356 -1.58 13.21 -30.86
CA ARG A 356 -1.74 12.29 -31.98
C ARG A 356 -2.74 11.18 -31.65
N PRO A 357 -3.96 11.22 -32.20
CA PRO A 357 -4.90 10.12 -32.07
C PRO A 357 -4.40 8.85 -32.78
N VAL A 358 -4.50 7.71 -32.06
CA VAL A 358 -4.14 6.39 -32.59
C VAL A 358 -5.25 5.35 -32.37
N ILE A 359 -6.30 5.73 -31.64
CA ILE A 359 -7.55 4.96 -31.55
C ILE A 359 -8.68 5.93 -31.87
N GLN A 360 -9.60 5.50 -32.74
CA GLN A 360 -10.68 6.33 -33.25
C GLN A 360 -12.00 5.55 -33.18
N PRO A 361 -13.08 6.14 -32.63
CA PRO A 361 -14.39 5.51 -32.65
C PRO A 361 -14.91 5.40 -34.09
N GLU A 362 -15.79 4.45 -34.35
CA GLU A 362 -16.39 4.26 -35.68
C GLU A 362 -17.17 5.51 -36.11
N GLY A 363 -16.88 5.96 -37.32
CA GLY A 363 -17.61 7.09 -37.94
C GLY A 363 -17.22 8.48 -37.42
N ILE A 364 -16.27 8.61 -36.49
CA ILE A 364 -15.79 9.90 -35.97
C ILE A 364 -14.30 10.05 -36.29
N ILE A 365 -13.93 11.18 -36.88
CA ILE A 365 -12.52 11.52 -37.15
C ILE A 365 -12.03 12.37 -35.97
N LEU A 366 -11.04 11.85 -35.24
CA LEU A 366 -10.35 12.58 -34.20
C LEU A 366 -9.16 13.35 -34.78
N ASP A 367 -9.06 14.63 -34.44
CA ASP A 367 -7.97 15.50 -34.82
C ASP A 367 -7.34 16.12 -33.54
N GLY A 368 -6.06 15.85 -33.32
CA GLY A 368 -5.35 16.31 -32.16
C GLY A 368 -5.34 17.83 -31.96
N GLU A 369 -5.47 18.63 -33.04
CA GLU A 369 -5.52 20.09 -32.90
C GLU A 369 -6.88 20.59 -32.38
N THR A 370 -7.97 19.89 -32.71
CA THR A 370 -9.35 20.29 -32.39
C THR A 370 -9.92 19.57 -31.16
N MET A 371 -9.28 18.49 -30.67
CA MET A 371 -9.72 17.78 -29.46
C MET A 371 -9.73 18.71 -28.26
N THR A 372 -10.76 18.65 -27.44
CA THR A 372 -10.91 19.38 -26.17
C THR A 372 -10.63 18.54 -24.93
N GLU A 373 -10.61 17.21 -25.10
CA GLU A 373 -10.31 16.21 -24.07
C GLU A 373 -9.72 14.96 -24.73
N SER A 374 -9.12 14.08 -23.93
CA SER A 374 -8.62 12.79 -24.42
C SER A 374 -9.77 11.83 -24.74
N TYR A 375 -9.54 10.92 -25.70
CA TYR A 375 -10.48 9.84 -26.03
C TYR A 375 -10.00 8.51 -25.42
N VAL A 376 -10.76 7.93 -24.50
CA VAL A 376 -10.40 6.69 -23.78
C VAL A 376 -11.30 5.49 -24.09
N GLY A 377 -12.26 5.63 -25.01
CA GLY A 377 -13.21 4.58 -25.39
C GLY A 377 -12.67 3.56 -26.41
N ALA A 378 -13.51 2.57 -26.73
CA ALA A 378 -13.23 1.57 -27.76
C ALA A 378 -13.23 2.19 -29.16
N GLY A 379 -12.45 1.59 -30.09
CA GLY A 379 -12.36 2.07 -31.46
C GLY A 379 -11.37 1.27 -32.28
N PHE A 380 -11.06 1.78 -33.45
CA PHE A 380 -10.12 1.17 -34.37
C PHE A 380 -8.77 1.90 -34.30
N MET A 381 -7.68 1.14 -34.33
CA MET A 381 -6.34 1.71 -34.42
C MET A 381 -6.16 2.46 -35.75
N ILE A 382 -5.60 3.67 -35.66
CA ILE A 382 -5.21 4.54 -36.78
C ILE A 382 -3.78 5.06 -36.51
N ASN A 383 -3.11 5.56 -37.55
CA ASN A 383 -1.74 6.09 -37.42
C ASN A 383 -0.73 5.13 -36.76
N SER A 384 -1.02 3.81 -36.81
CA SER A 384 -0.32 2.73 -36.11
C SER A 384 0.23 1.68 -37.10
N ASP A 385 0.70 2.12 -38.26
CA ASP A 385 1.29 1.30 -39.33
C ASP A 385 0.41 0.09 -39.69
N HIS A 386 0.95 -1.12 -39.60
CA HIS A 386 0.25 -2.35 -39.99
C HIS A 386 -0.86 -2.77 -38.99
N PHE A 387 -0.99 -2.09 -37.85
CA PHE A 387 -2.08 -2.30 -36.91
C PHE A 387 -3.32 -1.44 -37.22
N ASN A 388 -3.25 -0.55 -38.21
CA ASN A 388 -4.41 0.24 -38.61
C ASN A 388 -5.61 -0.65 -38.93
N GLY A 389 -6.77 -0.33 -38.36
CA GLY A 389 -8.00 -1.12 -38.47
C GLY A 389 -8.17 -2.24 -37.44
N THR A 390 -7.19 -2.49 -36.58
CA THR A 390 -7.34 -3.42 -35.44
C THR A 390 -8.27 -2.80 -34.40
N PHE A 391 -9.25 -3.56 -33.95
CA PHE A 391 -10.19 -3.10 -32.93
C PHE A 391 -9.55 -3.12 -31.54
N ALA A 392 -9.58 -1.99 -30.86
CA ALA A 392 -9.20 -1.81 -29.48
C ALA A 392 -10.48 -1.66 -28.66
N ASP A 393 -10.78 -2.63 -27.79
CA ASP A 393 -11.91 -2.56 -26.88
C ASP A 393 -11.53 -1.94 -25.51
N GLU A 394 -12.45 -1.97 -24.56
CA GLU A 394 -12.22 -1.47 -23.20
C GLU A 394 -11.61 -2.52 -22.25
N GLU A 395 -11.44 -3.75 -22.73
CA GLU A 395 -10.84 -4.83 -21.94
C GLU A 395 -9.34 -4.55 -21.67
N LYS A 396 -8.84 -5.08 -20.57
CA LYS A 396 -7.45 -4.90 -20.15
C LYS A 396 -6.60 -6.10 -20.51
N GLY A 397 -5.30 -5.84 -20.72
CA GLY A 397 -4.33 -6.88 -21.02
C GLY A 397 -4.65 -7.62 -22.32
N ARG A 398 -4.26 -8.88 -22.43
CA ARG A 398 -4.42 -9.68 -23.65
C ARG A 398 -5.87 -10.01 -24.05
N LYS A 399 -6.86 -9.66 -23.23
CA LYS A 399 -8.26 -9.77 -23.62
C LYS A 399 -8.65 -8.73 -24.68
N ASN A 400 -7.95 -7.61 -24.72
CA ASN A 400 -8.11 -6.59 -25.75
C ASN A 400 -7.33 -7.02 -27.01
N PRO A 401 -7.97 -7.20 -28.16
CA PRO A 401 -7.31 -7.69 -29.40
C PRO A 401 -6.14 -6.81 -29.87
N ALA A 402 -6.26 -5.49 -29.72
CA ALA A 402 -5.20 -4.57 -30.11
C ALA A 402 -3.99 -4.67 -29.19
N ILE A 403 -4.22 -4.77 -27.88
CA ILE A 403 -3.16 -4.94 -26.88
C ILE A 403 -2.43 -6.26 -27.11
N ASP A 404 -3.16 -7.38 -27.30
CA ASP A 404 -2.56 -8.70 -27.54
C ASP A 404 -1.70 -8.71 -28.80
N ALA A 405 -2.23 -8.21 -29.91
CA ALA A 405 -1.49 -8.14 -31.16
C ALA A 405 -0.20 -7.32 -31.06
N VAL A 406 -0.26 -6.18 -30.36
CA VAL A 406 0.93 -5.33 -30.17
C VAL A 406 1.94 -5.97 -29.23
N ILE A 407 1.52 -6.63 -28.15
CA ILE A 407 2.45 -7.35 -27.25
C ILE A 407 3.21 -8.43 -28.00
N VAL A 408 2.51 -9.28 -28.78
CA VAL A 408 3.14 -10.31 -29.61
C VAL A 408 4.20 -9.70 -30.52
N TRP A 409 3.85 -8.61 -31.20
CA TRP A 409 4.78 -7.95 -32.12
C TRP A 409 5.99 -7.31 -31.40
N LEU A 410 5.78 -6.71 -30.22
CA LEU A 410 6.88 -6.16 -29.42
C LEU A 410 7.88 -7.24 -29.00
N GLU A 411 7.39 -8.42 -28.61
CA GLU A 411 8.20 -9.58 -28.25
C GLU A 411 9.00 -10.10 -29.47
N GLU A 412 8.35 -10.24 -30.63
CA GLU A 412 9.02 -10.67 -31.88
C GLU A 412 10.11 -9.70 -32.33
N LYS A 413 9.91 -8.39 -32.14
CA LYS A 413 10.88 -7.35 -32.52
C LYS A 413 11.96 -7.11 -31.47
N GLY A 414 11.79 -7.63 -30.26
CA GLY A 414 12.69 -7.38 -29.13
C GLY A 414 12.63 -5.94 -28.62
N PHE A 415 11.49 -5.24 -28.80
CA PHE A 415 11.26 -3.88 -28.31
C PHE A 415 10.65 -3.85 -26.93
N GLY A 416 10.03 -4.95 -26.50
CA GLY A 416 9.35 -5.09 -25.22
C GLY A 416 8.90 -6.51 -24.95
N LYS A 417 8.20 -6.69 -23.86
CA LYS A 417 7.62 -7.98 -23.43
C LYS A 417 6.38 -7.74 -22.59
N GLU A 418 5.52 -8.76 -22.52
CA GLU A 418 4.42 -8.76 -21.54
C GLU A 418 4.95 -8.56 -20.12
N SER A 419 4.23 -7.78 -19.34
CA SER A 419 4.57 -7.52 -17.94
C SER A 419 3.32 -7.35 -17.09
N ILE A 420 3.38 -7.89 -15.87
CA ILE A 420 2.33 -7.74 -14.87
C ILE A 420 2.92 -6.95 -13.71
N ASN A 421 2.29 -5.84 -13.38
CA ASN A 421 2.67 -5.00 -12.26
C ASN A 421 1.58 -4.96 -11.19
N TYR A 422 2.00 -4.68 -9.95
CA TYR A 422 1.09 -4.56 -8.81
C TYR A 422 1.28 -3.19 -8.16
N ARG A 423 0.18 -2.60 -7.69
CA ARG A 423 0.25 -1.44 -6.81
C ARG A 423 0.77 -1.82 -5.43
N LEU A 424 0.44 -3.05 -4.98
CA LEU A 424 0.97 -3.63 -3.75
C LEU A 424 2.49 -3.63 -3.77
N ARG A 425 3.09 -3.23 -2.65
CA ARG A 425 4.54 -3.23 -2.46
C ARG A 425 4.92 -4.09 -1.28
N ASP A 426 6.19 -4.47 -1.23
CA ASP A 426 6.72 -5.18 -0.09
C ASP A 426 6.55 -4.36 1.18
N TRP A 427 6.18 -5.03 2.25
CA TRP A 427 5.85 -4.39 3.51
C TRP A 427 7.11 -4.00 4.27
N LEU A 428 7.34 -2.69 4.45
CA LEU A 428 8.40 -2.16 5.30
C LEU A 428 8.03 -2.40 6.77
N VAL A 429 8.76 -3.28 7.44
CA VAL A 429 8.46 -3.73 8.80
C VAL A 429 9.32 -3.09 9.87
N SER A 430 10.53 -2.61 9.52
CA SER A 430 11.40 -1.97 10.49
C SER A 430 10.95 -0.55 10.84
N ARG A 431 10.99 -0.23 12.13
CA ARG A 431 10.75 1.09 12.68
C ARG A 431 11.80 1.35 13.76
N GLN A 432 12.26 2.58 13.90
CA GLN A 432 13.17 3.00 14.95
C GLN A 432 12.35 3.24 16.22
N ARG A 433 11.98 2.14 16.92
CA ARG A 433 11.15 2.15 18.12
C ARG A 433 11.91 1.61 19.32
N TYR A 434 11.84 2.32 20.44
CA TYR A 434 12.34 1.83 21.72
C TYR A 434 11.38 0.78 22.33
N TRP A 435 10.06 0.97 22.13
CA TRP A 435 9.02 0.10 22.63
C TRP A 435 8.34 -0.66 21.49
N GLY A 436 8.92 -1.80 21.12
CA GLY A 436 8.48 -2.64 19.99
C GLY A 436 9.10 -4.03 20.05
N ALA A 437 8.55 -4.96 19.26
CA ALA A 437 9.17 -6.28 19.09
C ALA A 437 10.51 -6.12 18.35
N PRO A 438 11.62 -6.64 18.91
CA PRO A 438 12.92 -6.50 18.27
C PRO A 438 13.01 -7.32 16.99
N ILE A 439 13.77 -6.80 16.02
CA ILE A 439 14.20 -7.58 14.84
C ILE A 439 15.39 -8.43 15.30
N PRO A 440 15.31 -9.78 15.25
CA PRO A 440 16.29 -10.66 15.86
C PRO A 440 17.54 -10.83 15.00
N ILE A 441 18.16 -9.72 14.60
CA ILE A 441 19.39 -9.67 13.78
C ILE A 441 20.47 -8.94 14.54
N LEU A 442 21.61 -9.56 14.66
CA LEU A 442 22.82 -8.98 15.23
C LEU A 442 23.73 -8.52 14.08
N TYR A 443 24.15 -7.29 14.13
CA TYR A 443 25.16 -6.74 13.22
C TYR A 443 26.52 -6.87 13.91
N LYS A 444 27.50 -7.39 13.18
CA LYS A 444 28.88 -7.41 13.63
C LYS A 444 29.55 -6.07 13.34
N ASP A 445 30.68 -5.80 14.01
CA ASP A 445 31.43 -4.54 13.86
C ASP A 445 31.98 -4.35 12.42
N ASP A 446 32.12 -5.45 11.67
CA ASP A 446 32.55 -5.47 10.27
C ASP A 446 31.41 -5.33 9.27
N GLY A 447 30.16 -5.08 9.74
CA GLY A 447 28.98 -4.97 8.89
C GLY A 447 28.40 -6.32 8.49
#